data_3c8750099862a5631ceef18e09588c1c
#
_entry.id   3c8750099862a5631ceef18e09588c1c
#
_cell.length_a   1.000
_cell.length_b   1.000
_cell.length_c   1.000
_cell.angle_alpha   90.00
_cell.angle_beta   90.00
_cell.angle_gamma   90.00
#
_symmetry.space_group_name_H-M   'P 1'
#
loop_
_entity.id
_entity.type
_entity.pdbx_description
1 polymer ?
#
loop_
_entity_poly.entity_id
_entity_poly.type
_entity_poly.pdbx_seq_one_letter_code
_entity_poly.pdbx_strand_id
1 'polypeptide(L)'
;MNCIKTINVEYEYGTTRFLLLASLTFTIVFCLSYVFTNFNNSSPNSDANFLYFLVALLLLYPVHKLIHYIALFRYKKSISYKFKFKFTFVPILNMRIKEPLPKKRYLVALIAPFIILNPVLLTGAIIWLASSHYFCLLLAFHCSICLLDLLYIKDIWRAPKNAIIEETPRGYEILVPQFNNDSSNLSR
;
A
#
# COMPACT_ATOMS: atom_id res chain seq x y z
N MET A 1 -6.37 16.01 -22.62
CA MET A 1 -6.59 15.02 -21.53
C MET A 1 -7.60 15.64 -20.59
N ASN A 2 -8.65 14.92 -20.25
CA ASN A 2 -9.65 15.39 -19.29
C ASN A 2 -9.44 14.68 -17.96
N CYS A 3 -9.41 15.44 -16.85
CA CYS A 3 -9.44 14.90 -15.52
C CYS A 3 -10.88 14.45 -15.20
N ILE A 4 -11.07 13.15 -14.93
CA ILE A 4 -12.39 12.62 -14.58
C ILE A 4 -12.63 12.72 -13.09
N LYS A 5 -11.62 12.43 -12.26
CA LYS A 5 -11.76 12.42 -10.82
C LYS A 5 -10.40 12.70 -10.15
N THR A 6 -10.40 13.59 -9.18
CA THR A 6 -9.30 13.77 -8.22
C THR A 6 -9.65 13.00 -6.96
N ILE A 7 -8.80 12.05 -6.56
CA ILE A 7 -9.00 11.22 -5.37
C ILE A 7 -8.10 11.74 -4.25
N ASN A 8 -8.73 12.20 -3.18
CA ASN A 8 -8.04 12.60 -1.94
C ASN A 8 -8.68 11.83 -0.78
N VAL A 9 -8.00 10.78 -0.31
CA VAL A 9 -8.53 9.91 0.76
C VAL A 9 -8.72 10.66 2.08
N GLU A 10 -7.84 11.61 2.40
CA GLU A 10 -8.01 12.46 3.60
C GLU A 10 -9.32 13.25 3.57
N TYR A 11 -9.71 13.74 2.39
CA TYR A 11 -10.93 14.51 2.20
C TYR A 11 -12.17 13.61 2.12
N GLU A 12 -12.08 12.47 1.40
CA GLU A 12 -13.24 11.57 1.20
C GLU A 12 -13.62 10.78 2.47
N TYR A 13 -12.63 10.29 3.23
CA TYR A 13 -12.87 9.43 4.39
C TYR A 13 -12.72 10.14 5.74
N GLY A 14 -11.96 11.23 5.79
CA GLY A 14 -11.59 11.91 7.03
C GLY A 14 -10.58 11.10 7.87
N THR A 15 -9.69 11.78 8.56
CA THR A 15 -8.60 11.15 9.33
C THR A 15 -9.12 10.21 10.42
N THR A 16 -10.19 10.59 11.12
CA THR A 16 -10.77 9.79 12.23
C THR A 16 -11.33 8.47 11.74
N ARG A 17 -12.09 8.46 10.64
CA ARG A 17 -12.65 7.22 10.06
C ARG A 17 -11.56 6.31 9.54
N PHE A 18 -10.53 6.87 8.93
CA PHE A 18 -9.38 6.09 8.47
C PHE A 18 -8.65 5.41 9.63
N LEU A 19 -8.38 6.14 10.73
CA LEU A 19 -7.75 5.57 11.93
C LEU A 19 -8.60 4.47 12.57
N LEU A 20 -9.93 4.65 12.64
CA LEU A 20 -10.84 3.62 13.14
C LEU A 20 -10.80 2.36 12.27
N LEU A 21 -10.84 2.51 10.93
CA LEU A 21 -10.74 1.38 10.01
C LEU A 21 -9.39 0.67 10.12
N ALA A 22 -8.29 1.42 10.23
CA ALA A 22 -6.95 0.85 10.39
C ALA A 22 -6.82 0.09 11.72
N SER A 23 -7.33 0.64 12.83
CA SER A 23 -7.36 -0.02 14.13
C SER A 23 -8.22 -1.29 14.12
N LEU A 24 -9.40 -1.24 13.50
CA LEU A 24 -10.27 -2.40 13.34
C LEU A 24 -9.60 -3.50 12.50
N THR A 25 -8.97 -3.12 11.38
CA THR A 25 -8.21 -4.04 10.52
C THR A 25 -7.08 -4.70 11.31
N PHE A 26 -6.32 -3.91 12.08
CA PHE A 26 -5.26 -4.44 12.94
C PHE A 26 -5.81 -5.49 13.92
N THR A 27 -6.87 -5.15 14.66
CA THR A 27 -7.44 -6.05 15.66
C THR A 27 -7.96 -7.34 15.04
N ILE A 28 -8.71 -7.25 13.94
CA ILE A 28 -9.27 -8.43 13.25
C ILE A 28 -8.15 -9.33 12.73
N VAL A 29 -7.17 -8.76 12.01
CA VAL A 29 -6.06 -9.54 11.43
C VAL A 29 -5.21 -10.17 12.52
N PHE A 30 -4.93 -9.44 13.60
CA PHE A 30 -4.19 -9.99 14.75
C PHE A 30 -4.93 -11.16 15.37
N CYS A 31 -6.20 -11.00 15.73
CA CYS A 31 -6.99 -12.06 16.36
C CYS A 31 -7.08 -13.31 15.47
N LEU A 32 -7.40 -13.12 14.17
CA LEU A 32 -7.52 -14.25 13.24
C LEU A 32 -6.19 -14.97 13.04
N SER A 33 -5.10 -14.24 12.79
CA SER A 33 -3.78 -14.84 12.58
C SER A 33 -3.24 -15.52 13.84
N TYR A 34 -3.43 -14.90 15.01
CA TYR A 34 -3.01 -15.47 16.29
C TYR A 34 -3.77 -16.74 16.62
N VAL A 35 -5.10 -16.76 16.48
CA VAL A 35 -5.90 -17.97 16.68
C VAL A 35 -5.48 -19.06 15.70
N PHE A 36 -5.32 -18.72 14.40
CA PHE A 36 -4.93 -19.68 13.37
C PHE A 36 -3.57 -20.33 13.65
N THR A 37 -2.56 -19.53 14.05
CA THR A 37 -1.21 -20.04 14.30
C THR A 37 -1.06 -20.78 15.62
N ASN A 38 -1.89 -20.48 16.64
CA ASN A 38 -1.78 -21.07 17.96
C ASN A 38 -2.86 -22.12 18.27
N PHE A 39 -3.79 -22.38 17.36
CA PHE A 39 -4.90 -23.32 17.58
C PHE A 39 -4.43 -24.74 17.96
N ASN A 40 -3.36 -25.20 17.32
CA ASN A 40 -2.77 -26.52 17.58
C ASN A 40 -1.37 -26.45 18.22
N ASN A 41 -0.97 -25.27 18.70
CA ASN A 41 0.38 -25.06 19.20
C ASN A 41 0.38 -25.11 20.73
N SER A 42 1.03 -26.13 21.28
CA SER A 42 1.27 -26.29 22.73
C SER A 42 2.58 -25.63 23.20
N SER A 43 3.35 -25.01 22.28
CA SER A 43 4.62 -24.39 22.62
C SER A 43 4.39 -23.06 23.33
N PRO A 44 5.03 -22.77 24.46
CA PRO A 44 4.92 -21.47 25.11
C PRO A 44 5.55 -20.40 24.23
N ASN A 45 4.92 -19.21 24.17
CA ASN A 45 5.49 -18.04 23.53
C ASN A 45 6.77 -17.61 24.26
N SER A 46 7.79 -17.20 23.51
CA SER A 46 9.09 -16.77 24.05
C SER A 46 9.36 -15.31 23.70
N ASP A 47 9.70 -14.51 24.69
CA ASP A 47 10.08 -13.11 24.53
C ASP A 47 11.56 -12.90 24.15
N ALA A 48 12.32 -13.96 23.99
CA ALA A 48 13.76 -13.89 23.66
C ALA A 48 14.05 -13.08 22.37
N ASN A 49 13.09 -13.01 21.44
CA ASN A 49 13.23 -12.34 20.15
C ASN A 49 12.62 -10.92 20.12
N PHE A 50 12.30 -10.33 21.26
CA PHE A 50 11.66 -8.99 21.32
C PHE A 50 12.45 -7.90 20.60
N LEU A 51 13.78 -7.89 20.72
CA LEU A 51 14.61 -6.89 20.05
C LEU A 51 14.55 -7.03 18.52
N TYR A 52 14.56 -8.27 18.01
CA TYR A 52 14.42 -8.51 16.57
C TYR A 52 13.03 -8.09 16.06
N PHE A 53 11.98 -8.31 16.85
CA PHE A 53 10.65 -7.79 16.55
C PHE A 53 10.62 -6.26 16.43
N LEU A 54 11.24 -5.53 17.37
CA LEU A 54 11.31 -4.07 17.32
C LEU A 54 12.02 -3.57 16.06
N VAL A 55 13.14 -4.18 15.71
CA VAL A 55 13.87 -3.85 14.47
C VAL A 55 13.02 -4.16 13.24
N ALA A 56 12.35 -5.32 13.20
CA ALA A 56 11.47 -5.69 12.10
C ALA A 56 10.29 -4.72 11.96
N LEU A 57 9.69 -4.27 13.08
CA LEU A 57 8.60 -3.31 13.09
C LEU A 57 9.03 -1.96 12.49
N LEU A 58 10.23 -1.48 12.84
CA LEU A 58 10.78 -0.23 12.28
C LEU A 58 11.10 -0.37 10.79
N LEU A 59 11.59 -1.53 10.36
CA LEU A 59 11.95 -1.80 8.97
C LEU A 59 10.74 -2.10 8.08
N LEU A 60 9.60 -2.49 8.66
CA LEU A 60 8.43 -2.93 7.92
C LEU A 60 7.90 -1.85 6.97
N TYR A 61 7.80 -0.59 7.44
CA TYR A 61 7.36 0.53 6.60
C TYR A 61 8.36 0.88 5.47
N PRO A 62 9.67 1.03 5.73
CA PRO A 62 10.65 1.20 4.65
C PRO A 62 10.64 0.08 3.62
N VAL A 63 10.56 -1.18 4.06
CA VAL A 63 10.51 -2.35 3.16
C VAL A 63 9.22 -2.35 2.32
N HIS A 64 8.06 -2.05 2.92
CA HIS A 64 6.80 -1.87 2.20
C HIS A 64 6.93 -0.82 1.08
N LYS A 65 7.50 0.35 1.38
CA LYS A 65 7.74 1.40 0.39
C LYS A 65 8.76 1.01 -0.68
N LEU A 66 9.79 0.25 -0.31
CA LEU A 66 10.78 -0.27 -1.24
C LEU A 66 10.15 -1.23 -2.27
N ILE A 67 9.19 -2.06 -1.86
CA ILE A 67 8.48 -2.97 -2.77
C ILE A 67 7.66 -2.19 -3.81
N HIS A 68 6.95 -1.13 -3.41
CA HIS A 68 6.30 -0.23 -4.37
C HIS A 68 7.30 0.33 -5.39
N TYR A 69 8.47 0.76 -4.90
CA TYR A 69 9.53 1.27 -5.76
C TYR A 69 10.05 0.23 -6.75
N ILE A 70 10.33 -0.99 -6.29
CA ILE A 70 10.80 -2.09 -7.15
C ILE A 70 9.74 -2.41 -8.22
N ALA A 71 8.45 -2.42 -7.88
CA ALA A 71 7.37 -2.65 -8.82
C ALA A 71 7.29 -1.57 -9.92
N LEU A 72 7.72 -0.33 -9.61
CA LEU A 72 7.76 0.81 -10.54
C LEU A 72 9.15 1.07 -11.13
N PHE A 73 10.16 0.27 -10.79
CA PHE A 73 11.58 0.53 -11.17
C PHE A 73 11.79 0.69 -12.68
N ARG A 74 11.00 0.00 -13.50
CA ARG A 74 11.06 0.11 -14.97
C ARG A 74 10.72 1.53 -15.47
N TYR A 75 10.06 2.35 -14.65
CA TYR A 75 9.67 3.74 -14.94
C TYR A 75 10.52 4.76 -14.18
N LYS A 76 11.76 4.39 -13.83
CA LYS A 76 12.68 5.16 -12.99
C LYS A 76 12.92 6.61 -13.46
N LYS A 77 12.83 6.90 -14.76
CA LYS A 77 13.01 8.25 -15.31
C LYS A 77 11.93 9.24 -14.85
N SER A 78 10.78 8.74 -14.45
CA SER A 78 9.58 9.53 -14.09
C SER A 78 9.40 9.73 -12.59
N ILE A 79 10.28 9.15 -11.76
CA ILE A 79 10.12 9.19 -10.29
C ILE A 79 11.01 10.28 -9.69
N SER A 80 10.40 11.25 -9.03
CA SER A 80 11.11 12.28 -8.26
C SER A 80 11.08 11.95 -6.76
N TYR A 81 12.27 11.89 -6.17
CA TYR A 81 12.42 11.68 -4.73
C TYR A 81 12.45 13.03 -4.04
N LYS A 82 11.59 13.25 -3.07
CA LYS A 82 11.69 14.35 -2.11
C LYS A 82 11.66 13.77 -0.71
N PHE A 83 12.80 13.77 -0.04
CA PHE A 83 12.86 13.51 1.38
C PHE A 83 12.25 14.72 2.11
N LYS A 84 11.11 14.54 2.75
CA LYS A 84 10.56 15.51 3.71
C LYS A 84 10.52 14.84 5.07
N PHE A 85 11.31 15.35 5.99
CA PHE A 85 11.17 15.04 7.41
C PHE A 85 9.96 15.82 7.93
N LYS A 86 8.86 15.11 8.16
CA LYS A 86 7.70 15.66 8.84
C LYS A 86 7.57 14.92 10.18
N PHE A 87 7.89 15.59 11.26
CA PHE A 87 8.11 15.01 12.58
C PHE A 87 9.40 14.19 12.71
N THR A 88 10.22 14.48 13.70
CA THR A 88 11.63 14.18 13.97
C THR A 88 12.08 12.71 13.80
N PHE A 89 11.21 11.73 13.64
CA PHE A 89 11.57 10.30 13.65
C PHE A 89 11.04 9.44 12.48
N VAL A 90 10.17 9.93 11.63
CA VAL A 90 9.65 9.12 10.51
C VAL A 90 10.05 9.76 9.19
N PRO A 91 11.01 9.20 8.44
CA PRO A 91 11.31 9.64 7.08
C PRO A 91 10.12 9.26 6.18
N ILE A 92 9.26 10.24 5.90
CA ILE A 92 8.21 10.07 4.90
C ILE A 92 8.88 10.14 3.53
N LEU A 93 9.11 8.99 2.93
CA LEU A 93 9.52 8.88 1.54
C LEU A 93 8.34 9.31 0.66
N ASN A 94 8.24 10.60 0.36
CA ASN A 94 7.31 11.09 -0.65
C ASN A 94 7.87 10.76 -2.04
N MET A 95 7.46 9.62 -2.56
CA MET A 95 7.67 9.25 -3.95
C MET A 95 6.61 9.97 -4.78
N ARG A 96 7.04 10.87 -5.65
CA ARG A 96 6.15 11.52 -6.60
C ARG A 96 6.47 11.03 -8.00
N ILE A 97 5.49 10.39 -8.61
CA ILE A 97 5.55 10.00 -10.02
C ILE A 97 5.25 11.24 -10.84
N LYS A 98 6.24 11.72 -11.62
CA LYS A 98 6.10 12.93 -12.45
C LYS A 98 5.39 12.69 -13.77
N GLU A 99 5.41 11.45 -14.26
CA GLU A 99 4.78 11.09 -15.52
C GLU A 99 3.53 10.25 -15.27
N PRO A 100 2.47 10.48 -16.03
CA PRO A 100 1.25 9.71 -15.92
C PRO A 100 1.49 8.23 -16.23
N LEU A 101 1.06 7.34 -15.34
CA LEU A 101 1.24 5.90 -15.47
C LEU A 101 -0.05 5.21 -15.93
N PRO A 102 0.04 4.16 -16.77
CA PRO A 102 -1.12 3.38 -17.15
C PRO A 102 -1.73 2.66 -15.94
N LYS A 103 -3.06 2.71 -15.82
CA LYS A 103 -3.86 2.14 -14.74
C LYS A 103 -3.38 0.77 -14.26
N LYS A 104 -3.17 -0.19 -15.20
CA LYS A 104 -2.78 -1.57 -14.87
C LYS A 104 -1.45 -1.63 -14.09
N ARG A 105 -0.48 -0.83 -14.49
CA ARG A 105 0.86 -0.82 -13.85
C ARG A 105 0.80 -0.22 -12.46
N TYR A 106 0.00 0.82 -12.32
CA TYR A 106 -0.18 1.47 -11.03
C TYR A 106 -0.87 0.54 -10.03
N LEU A 107 -1.91 -0.19 -10.46
CA LEU A 107 -2.58 -1.20 -9.63
C LEU A 107 -1.64 -2.32 -9.19
N VAL A 108 -0.80 -2.84 -10.09
CA VAL A 108 0.21 -3.86 -9.74
C VAL A 108 1.18 -3.34 -8.68
N ALA A 109 1.63 -2.09 -8.83
CA ALA A 109 2.52 -1.49 -7.85
C ALA A 109 1.85 -1.33 -6.47
N LEU A 110 0.58 -0.92 -6.42
CA LEU A 110 -0.16 -0.76 -5.16
C LEU A 110 -0.38 -2.10 -4.43
N ILE A 111 -0.68 -3.18 -5.16
CA ILE A 111 -0.97 -4.48 -4.55
C ILE A 111 0.30 -5.28 -4.20
N ALA A 112 1.45 -4.94 -4.79
CA ALA A 112 2.69 -5.71 -4.64
C ALA A 112 3.12 -5.94 -3.19
N PRO A 113 3.19 -4.95 -2.28
CA PRO A 113 3.60 -5.18 -0.90
C PRO A 113 2.63 -6.10 -0.16
N PHE A 114 1.32 -5.99 -0.43
CA PHE A 114 0.31 -6.86 0.17
C PHE A 114 0.54 -8.33 -0.19
N ILE A 115 0.79 -8.63 -1.48
CA ILE A 115 1.00 -9.99 -1.98
C ILE A 115 2.37 -10.55 -1.55
N ILE A 116 3.39 -9.72 -1.37
CA ILE A 116 4.74 -10.19 -1.04
C ILE A 116 4.92 -10.33 0.47
N LEU A 117 4.64 -9.29 1.25
CA LEU A 117 4.95 -9.28 2.69
C LEU A 117 3.98 -10.10 3.53
N ASN A 118 2.67 -10.10 3.22
CA ASN A 118 1.73 -10.86 4.05
C ASN A 118 1.98 -12.37 4.04
N PRO A 119 2.22 -13.05 2.89
CA PRO A 119 2.59 -14.46 2.90
C PRO A 119 3.91 -14.72 3.63
N VAL A 120 4.91 -13.85 3.48
CA VAL A 120 6.20 -14.00 4.20
C VAL A 120 6.00 -13.94 5.71
N LEU A 121 5.23 -12.96 6.20
CA LEU A 121 4.95 -12.81 7.63
C LEU A 121 4.10 -13.97 8.17
N LEU A 122 3.10 -14.40 7.41
CA LEU A 122 2.25 -15.54 7.80
C LEU A 122 3.06 -16.84 7.84
N THR A 123 3.92 -17.09 6.85
CA THR A 123 4.82 -18.24 6.83
C THR A 123 5.79 -18.21 8.01
N GLY A 124 6.33 -17.02 8.34
CA GLY A 124 7.15 -16.83 9.54
C GLY A 124 6.41 -17.20 10.83
N ALA A 125 5.15 -16.81 10.96
CA ALA A 125 4.32 -17.15 12.12
C ALA A 125 4.10 -18.68 12.28
N ILE A 126 4.03 -19.41 11.16
CA ILE A 126 3.83 -20.86 11.15
C ILE A 126 5.14 -21.62 11.44
N ILE A 127 6.27 -21.13 10.91
CA ILE A 127 7.57 -21.82 11.05
C ILE A 127 8.16 -21.59 12.44
N TRP A 128 8.13 -20.35 12.95
CA TRP A 128 8.72 -19.97 14.24
C TRP A 128 7.64 -19.85 15.33
N LEU A 129 7.09 -21.00 15.74
CA LEU A 129 5.96 -21.07 16.67
C LEU A 129 6.21 -20.34 18.00
N ALA A 130 7.40 -20.44 18.57
CA ALA A 130 7.75 -19.74 19.82
C ALA A 130 7.70 -18.19 19.69
N SER A 131 7.83 -17.65 18.48
CA SER A 131 7.77 -16.22 18.18
C SER A 131 6.57 -15.82 17.31
N SER A 132 5.59 -16.73 17.15
CA SER A 132 4.44 -16.57 16.27
C SER A 132 3.65 -15.28 16.55
N HIS A 133 3.51 -14.92 17.82
CA HIS A 133 2.82 -13.69 18.26
C HIS A 133 3.45 -12.41 17.68
N TYR A 134 4.78 -12.34 17.55
CA TYR A 134 5.46 -11.21 16.93
C TYR A 134 5.18 -11.13 15.42
N PHE A 135 5.18 -12.26 14.72
CA PHE A 135 4.82 -12.29 13.30
C PHE A 135 3.36 -11.91 13.07
N CYS A 136 2.44 -12.35 13.95
CA CYS A 136 1.04 -11.96 13.90
C CYS A 136 0.85 -10.44 14.12
N LEU A 137 1.60 -9.85 15.05
CA LEU A 137 1.61 -8.39 15.27
C LEU A 137 2.14 -7.65 14.03
N LEU A 138 3.26 -8.10 13.45
CA LEU A 138 3.81 -7.50 12.23
C LEU A 138 2.84 -7.62 11.06
N LEU A 139 2.18 -8.77 10.89
CA LEU A 139 1.17 -9.00 9.85
C LEU A 139 -0.02 -8.06 10.01
N ALA A 140 -0.56 -7.94 11.22
CA ALA A 140 -1.66 -7.04 11.51
C ALA A 140 -1.30 -5.57 11.25
N PHE A 141 -0.11 -5.15 11.68
CA PHE A 141 0.39 -3.81 11.44
C PHE A 141 0.59 -3.54 9.95
N HIS A 142 1.16 -4.50 9.20
CA HIS A 142 1.33 -4.38 7.75
C HIS A 142 -0.01 -4.29 7.01
N CYS A 143 -1.00 -5.12 7.37
CA CYS A 143 -2.34 -5.05 6.78
C CYS A 143 -3.00 -3.69 7.04
N SER A 144 -2.78 -3.09 8.21
CA SER A 144 -3.27 -1.73 8.52
C SER A 144 -2.62 -0.66 7.65
N ILE A 145 -1.32 -0.78 7.35
CA ILE A 145 -0.62 0.10 6.41
C ILE A 145 -1.19 -0.08 5.00
N CYS A 146 -1.38 -1.32 4.56
CA CYS A 146 -1.91 -1.64 3.24
C CYS A 146 -3.36 -1.18 3.02
N LEU A 147 -4.11 -0.87 4.09
CA LEU A 147 -5.48 -0.39 3.98
C LEU A 147 -5.59 0.84 3.08
N LEU A 148 -4.65 1.79 3.18
CA LEU A 148 -4.60 2.96 2.32
C LEU A 148 -4.44 2.57 0.85
N ASP A 149 -3.53 1.66 0.56
CA ASP A 149 -3.29 1.19 -0.81
C ASP A 149 -4.52 0.47 -1.37
N LEU A 150 -5.21 -0.33 -0.53
CA LEU A 150 -6.45 -1.02 -0.93
C LEU A 150 -7.60 -0.04 -1.22
N LEU A 151 -7.71 1.06 -0.47
CA LEU A 151 -8.68 2.12 -0.77
C LEU A 151 -8.38 2.78 -2.11
N TYR A 152 -7.12 3.06 -2.42
CA TYR A 152 -6.71 3.57 -3.72
C TYR A 152 -6.98 2.58 -4.85
N ILE A 153 -6.69 1.29 -4.63
CA ILE A 153 -7.00 0.23 -5.60
C ILE A 153 -8.49 0.21 -5.91
N LYS A 154 -9.37 0.29 -4.90
CA LYS A 154 -10.82 0.31 -5.05
C LYS A 154 -11.28 1.43 -5.99
N ASP A 155 -10.78 2.64 -5.79
CA ASP A 155 -11.17 3.81 -6.59
C ASP A 155 -10.60 3.73 -8.02
N ILE A 156 -9.32 3.38 -8.15
CA ILE A 156 -8.66 3.25 -9.45
C ILE A 156 -9.25 2.08 -10.25
N TRP A 157 -9.67 0.99 -9.59
CA TRP A 157 -10.28 -0.15 -10.28
C TRP A 157 -11.54 0.24 -11.05
N ARG A 158 -12.32 1.19 -10.54
CA ARG A 158 -13.54 1.68 -11.18
C ARG A 158 -13.29 2.61 -12.37
N ALA A 159 -12.08 3.11 -12.54
CA ALA A 159 -11.71 3.97 -13.66
C ALA A 159 -11.75 3.21 -15.00
N PRO A 160 -11.93 3.90 -16.15
CA PRO A 160 -11.88 3.30 -17.49
C PRO A 160 -10.56 2.54 -17.74
N LYS A 161 -10.59 1.53 -18.63
CA LYS A 161 -9.39 0.72 -18.94
C LYS A 161 -8.22 1.54 -19.49
N ASN A 162 -8.52 2.62 -20.22
CA ASN A 162 -7.53 3.52 -20.82
C ASN A 162 -7.13 4.69 -19.92
N ALA A 163 -7.53 4.66 -18.64
CA ALA A 163 -7.18 5.69 -17.69
C ALA A 163 -5.67 5.68 -17.40
N ILE A 164 -5.16 6.87 -17.21
CA ILE A 164 -3.79 7.17 -16.83
C ILE A 164 -3.85 7.81 -15.45
N ILE A 165 -2.98 7.40 -14.55
CA ILE A 165 -2.96 7.86 -13.17
C ILE A 165 -1.78 8.81 -13.00
N GLU A 166 -2.06 10.02 -12.51
CA GLU A 166 -1.06 11.00 -12.12
C GLU A 166 -1.12 11.21 -10.61
N GLU A 167 0.05 11.17 -9.96
CA GLU A 167 0.16 11.39 -8.53
C GLU A 167 0.26 12.91 -8.24
N THR A 168 -0.62 13.41 -7.40
CA THR A 168 -0.63 14.81 -6.95
C THR A 168 -0.16 14.93 -5.50
N PRO A 169 0.18 16.13 -5.00
CA PRO A 169 0.59 16.31 -3.60
C PRO A 169 -0.46 15.92 -2.55
N ARG A 170 -1.71 15.78 -2.97
CA ARG A 170 -2.86 15.51 -2.10
C ARG A 170 -3.60 14.21 -2.42
N GLY A 171 -3.10 13.40 -3.38
CA GLY A 171 -3.74 12.16 -3.80
C GLY A 171 -3.42 11.81 -5.25
N TYR A 172 -4.42 11.37 -6.02
CA TYR A 172 -4.27 10.98 -7.42
C TYR A 172 -5.31 11.64 -8.31
N GLU A 173 -4.91 11.86 -9.56
CA GLU A 173 -5.82 12.28 -10.63
C GLU A 173 -5.97 11.16 -11.66
N ILE A 174 -7.22 10.90 -12.03
CA ILE A 174 -7.55 9.93 -13.08
C ILE A 174 -7.76 10.70 -14.36
N LEU A 175 -6.85 10.56 -15.31
CA LEU A 175 -6.86 11.21 -16.62
C LEU A 175 -7.31 10.22 -17.68
N VAL A 176 -8.13 10.69 -18.64
CA VAL A 176 -8.50 9.91 -19.82
C VAL A 176 -8.09 10.67 -21.08
N PRO A 177 -7.42 10.00 -22.04
CA PRO A 177 -7.12 10.60 -23.34
C PRO A 177 -8.42 11.04 -24.03
N GLN A 178 -8.49 12.26 -24.51
CA GLN A 178 -9.56 12.68 -25.42
C GLN A 178 -9.32 11.99 -26.77
N PHE A 179 -10.30 11.18 -27.21
CA PHE A 179 -10.38 10.82 -28.63
C PHE A 179 -10.89 12.06 -29.38
N ASN A 180 -10.02 12.75 -30.11
CA ASN A 180 -10.46 13.73 -31.08
C ASN A 180 -11.20 12.97 -32.19
N ASN A 181 -12.51 13.14 -32.24
CA ASN A 181 -13.34 12.74 -33.36
C ASN A 181 -13.21 13.76 -34.52
N ASP A 182 -12.00 14.19 -34.86
CA ASP A 182 -11.77 15.14 -35.97
C ASP A 182 -11.71 14.44 -37.34
N SER A 183 -12.27 13.25 -37.50
CA SER A 183 -12.30 12.57 -38.80
C SER A 183 -13.60 12.78 -39.62
N SER A 184 -14.45 13.76 -39.24
CA SER A 184 -15.72 13.99 -39.96
C SER A 184 -15.78 15.23 -40.86
N ASN A 185 -14.66 15.94 -41.11
CA ASN A 185 -14.70 17.15 -41.97
C ASN A 185 -13.68 17.12 -43.15
N LEU A 186 -13.44 15.98 -43.73
CA LEU A 186 -12.65 15.89 -45.00
C LEU A 186 -13.47 15.17 -46.09
N SER A 187 -14.71 15.62 -46.30
CA SER A 187 -15.46 15.30 -47.53
C SER A 187 -16.49 16.39 -47.78
N ARG A 188 -16.04 17.51 -48.33
CA ARG A 188 -16.81 18.38 -49.20
C ARG A 188 -15.87 19.11 -50.18
#